data_4e83f7b87166c8e409e77ce82d479b3a
#
_entry.id   4e83f7b87166c8e409e77ce82d479b3a
#
_cell.length_a   1.000
_cell.length_b   1.000
_cell.length_c   1.000
_cell.angle_alpha   90.00
_cell.angle_beta   90.00
_cell.angle_gamma   90.00
#
_symmetry.space_group_name_H-M   'P 1'
#
loop_
_entity.id
_entity.type
_entity.pdbx_description
1 polymer ?
#
loop_
_entity_poly.entity_id
_entity_poly.type
_entity_poly.pdbx_seq_one_letter_code
_entity_poly.pdbx_strand_id
1 'polypeptide(L)'
;MKERRRDPRVTEENKVVLTLIPEGAAPAPKQTHYSLTKDISMGGIRIMTDAPLAVGARVKLEITLSKSRKSIQAVACVRWVKDLFGKDVYDIGLEFVEIGSADELVLIDHLYGKGEPKT
;
A
#
# COMPACT_ATOMS: atom_id res chain seq x y z
N MET A 1 -14.43 -6.37 21.26
CA MET A 1 -14.43 -6.24 20.73
C MET A 1 -14.17 -6.14 19.94
N LYS A 2 -14.19 -6.22 19.48
CA LYS A 2 -14.06 -6.17 18.86
C LYS A 2 -13.84 -5.94 17.76
N GLU A 3 -14.05 -6.01 17.28
CA GLU A 3 -13.91 -5.80 16.23
C GLU A 3 -13.39 -4.69 15.77
N ARG A 4 -12.52 -4.54 15.69
CA ARG A 4 -11.93 -3.53 15.32
C ARG A 4 -11.72 -3.37 13.97
N ARG A 5 -11.84 -4.19 13.23
CA ARG A 5 -11.62 -4.09 11.96
C ARG A 5 -12.82 -3.90 11.28
N ARG A 6 -13.37 -2.80 11.18
CA ARG A 6 -14.48 -2.57 10.51
C ARG A 6 -14.24 -2.43 9.10
N ASP A 7 -13.08 -2.02 8.63
CA ASP A 7 -12.76 -1.84 7.22
C ASP A 7 -12.47 -3.17 6.57
N PRO A 8 -13.07 -3.45 5.44
CA PRO A 8 -12.74 -4.68 4.73
C PRO A 8 -11.31 -4.68 4.24
N ARG A 9 -10.72 -5.84 4.24
CA ARG A 9 -9.40 -6.04 3.71
C ARG A 9 -9.50 -7.06 2.60
N VAL A 10 -9.17 -6.64 1.39
CA VAL A 10 -9.34 -7.47 0.21
C VAL A 10 -8.03 -8.11 -0.15
N THR A 11 -8.03 -9.43 -0.28
CA THR A 11 -6.85 -10.19 -0.68
C THR A 11 -6.83 -10.20 -2.20
N GLU A 12 -5.94 -9.38 -2.76
CA GLU A 12 -5.80 -9.32 -4.21
C GLU A 12 -4.48 -8.67 -4.55
N GLU A 13 -3.97 -9.00 -5.72
CA GLU A 13 -2.72 -8.45 -6.19
C GLU A 13 -2.98 -7.23 -7.05
N ASN A 14 -2.40 -6.11 -6.65
CA ASN A 14 -2.44 -4.89 -7.43
C ASN A 14 -1.00 -4.43 -7.62
N LYS A 15 -0.72 -3.84 -8.75
CA LYS A 15 0.62 -3.35 -9.01
C LYS A 15 0.91 -2.13 -8.15
N VAL A 16 2.09 -2.10 -7.58
CA VAL A 16 2.50 -1.00 -6.71
C VAL A 16 3.87 -0.52 -7.13
N VAL A 17 4.00 0.79 -7.27
CA VAL A 17 5.30 1.41 -7.42
C VAL A 17 5.57 2.16 -6.12
N LEU A 18 6.66 1.79 -5.47
CA LEU A 18 7.07 2.42 -4.21
C LEU A 18 8.28 3.29 -4.46
N THR A 19 8.25 4.51 -3.97
CA THR A 19 9.40 5.38 -4.05
C THR A 19 9.70 5.88 -2.65
N LEU A 20 10.91 5.59 -2.17
CA LEU A 20 11.30 6.03 -0.85
C LEU A 20 11.37 7.55 -0.80
N ILE A 21 10.85 8.10 0.29
CA ILE A 21 10.93 9.54 0.53
C ILE A 21 12.16 9.73 1.41
N PRO A 22 13.18 10.43 0.91
CA PRO A 22 14.38 10.63 1.71
C PRO A 22 14.08 11.50 2.92
N GLU A 23 14.76 11.22 4.00
CA GLU A 23 14.69 12.04 5.18
C GLU A 23 15.97 12.83 5.29
N GLY A 24 15.86 13.98 5.88
CA GLY A 24 17.01 14.83 6.04
C GLY A 24 17.19 15.75 4.87
N ALA A 25 18.19 16.59 4.97
CA ALA A 25 18.40 17.67 4.01
C ALA A 25 19.16 17.24 2.79
N ALA A 26 19.93 16.18 2.88
CA ALA A 26 20.78 15.78 1.77
C ALA A 26 19.95 15.11 0.68
N PRO A 27 20.12 15.52 -0.56
CA PRO A 27 19.44 14.84 -1.62
C PRO A 27 19.96 13.42 -1.73
N ALA A 28 19.05 12.50 -2.00
CA ALA A 28 19.41 11.11 -2.16
C ALA A 28 18.85 10.63 -3.49
N PRO A 29 19.49 9.64 -4.09
CA PRO A 29 18.95 9.09 -5.32
C PRO A 29 17.59 8.49 -5.03
N LYS A 30 16.70 8.63 -5.97
CA LYS A 30 15.38 8.02 -5.85
C LYS A 30 15.55 6.52 -5.87
N GLN A 31 14.86 5.87 -4.95
CA GLN A 31 14.84 4.42 -4.93
C GLN A 31 13.42 3.99 -5.19
N THR A 32 13.22 3.40 -6.34
CA THR A 32 11.90 2.98 -6.79
C THR A 32 11.87 1.45 -6.88
N HIS A 33 10.86 0.87 -6.29
CA HIS A 33 10.68 -0.57 -6.30
C HIS A 33 9.30 -0.90 -6.84
N TYR A 34 9.21 -2.00 -7.53
CA TYR A 34 7.96 -2.48 -8.10
C TYR A 34 7.55 -3.74 -7.35
N SER A 35 6.29 -3.81 -6.98
CA SER A 35 5.82 -4.93 -6.21
C SER A 35 4.34 -5.17 -6.50
N LEU A 36 3.78 -6.15 -5.79
CA LEU A 36 2.36 -6.42 -5.85
C LEU A 36 1.82 -6.42 -4.43
N THR A 37 0.62 -5.89 -4.26
CA THR A 37 -0.02 -6.00 -2.96
C THR A 37 -0.42 -7.45 -2.73
N LYS A 38 -0.48 -7.84 -1.47
CA LYS A 38 -1.09 -9.09 -1.08
C LYS A 38 -2.50 -8.83 -0.56
N ASP A 39 -2.71 -7.70 0.05
CA ASP A 39 -4.05 -7.26 0.43
C ASP A 39 -4.05 -5.74 0.52
N ILE A 40 -5.25 -5.18 0.50
CA ILE A 40 -5.45 -3.74 0.53
C ILE A 40 -6.70 -3.43 1.34
N SER A 41 -6.64 -2.35 2.09
CA SER A 41 -7.78 -1.86 2.87
C SER A 41 -7.77 -0.33 2.85
N MET A 42 -8.74 0.28 3.52
CA MET A 42 -8.74 1.75 3.64
C MET A 42 -7.53 2.26 4.38
N GLY A 43 -6.97 1.46 5.26
CA GLY A 43 -5.85 1.89 6.08
C GLY A 43 -4.48 1.65 5.49
N GLY A 44 -4.36 0.80 4.50
CA GLY A 44 -3.05 0.51 3.94
C GLY A 44 -2.99 -0.75 3.12
N ILE A 45 -1.77 -1.19 2.86
CA ILE A 45 -1.52 -2.36 2.04
C ILE A 45 -0.50 -3.25 2.71
N ARG A 46 -0.49 -4.51 2.30
CA ARG A 46 0.57 -5.44 2.64
C ARG A 46 1.21 -5.90 1.34
N ILE A 47 2.52 -5.90 1.32
CA ILE A 47 3.27 -6.31 0.13
C ILE A 47 4.30 -7.35 0.50
N MET A 48 4.73 -8.12 -0.49
CA MET A 48 5.93 -8.92 -0.37
C MET A 48 6.94 -8.37 -1.34
N THR A 49 8.15 -8.12 -0.88
CA THR A 49 9.13 -7.45 -1.71
C THR A 49 10.52 -7.88 -1.27
N ASP A 50 11.49 -7.67 -2.16
CA ASP A 50 12.88 -7.87 -1.80
C ASP A 50 13.54 -6.56 -1.35
N ALA A 51 12.78 -5.48 -1.27
CA ALA A 51 13.32 -4.20 -0.83
C ALA A 51 13.38 -4.15 0.68
N PRO A 52 14.57 -3.92 1.26
CA PRO A 52 14.69 -3.87 2.72
C PRO A 52 14.27 -2.51 3.26
N LEU A 53 12.98 -2.33 3.46
CA LEU A 53 12.46 -1.08 3.99
C LEU A 53 12.50 -1.10 5.51
N ALA A 54 12.79 0.04 6.10
CA ALA A 54 12.88 0.15 7.55
C ALA A 54 11.54 0.58 8.13
N VAL A 55 11.20 0.05 9.29
CA VAL A 55 10.01 0.48 10.02
C VAL A 55 10.12 1.98 10.27
N GLY A 56 9.05 2.70 10.00
CA GLY A 56 9.02 4.14 10.14
C GLY A 56 9.33 4.91 8.88
N ALA A 57 9.88 4.24 7.88
CA ALA A 57 10.20 4.90 6.62
C ALA A 57 8.92 5.32 5.91
N ARG A 58 9.00 6.43 5.20
CA ARG A 58 7.87 6.90 4.40
C ARG A 58 8.14 6.62 2.95
N VAL A 59 7.10 6.22 2.26
CA VAL A 59 7.19 5.91 0.84
C VAL A 59 6.01 6.50 0.13
N LYS A 60 6.24 6.90 -1.11
CA LYS A 60 5.16 7.27 -2.01
C LYS A 60 4.72 6.00 -2.71
N LEU A 61 3.42 5.82 -2.80
CA LEU A 61 2.86 4.65 -3.45
C LEU A 61 2.03 5.09 -4.63
N GLU A 62 2.16 4.35 -5.71
CA GLU A 62 1.22 4.44 -6.80
C GLU A 62 0.69 3.03 -6.99
N ILE A 63 -0.60 2.85 -6.73
CA ILE A 63 -1.22 1.53 -6.77
C ILE A 63 -2.18 1.50 -7.94
N THR A 64 -1.98 0.54 -8.83
CA THR A 64 -2.90 0.35 -9.94
C THR A 64 -3.82 -0.80 -9.61
N LEU A 65 -5.08 -0.48 -9.42
CA LEU A 65 -6.08 -1.46 -9.04
C LEU A 65 -6.36 -2.38 -10.22
N SER A 66 -6.19 -3.66 -10.00
CA SER A 66 -6.21 -4.61 -11.10
C SER A 66 -7.57 -4.71 -11.77
N LYS A 67 -8.64 -4.55 -11.01
CA LYS A 67 -9.96 -4.70 -11.57
C LYS A 67 -10.42 -3.50 -12.37
N SER A 68 -10.28 -2.33 -11.81
CA SER A 68 -10.77 -1.11 -12.45
C SER A 68 -9.73 -0.47 -13.34
N ARG A 69 -8.48 -0.84 -13.15
CA ARG A 69 -7.33 -0.24 -13.83
C ARG A 69 -7.11 1.21 -13.46
N LYS A 70 -7.76 1.68 -12.43
CA LYS A 70 -7.54 3.02 -11.91
C LYS A 70 -6.34 3.02 -11.00
N SER A 71 -5.62 4.12 -10.97
CA SER A 71 -4.47 4.28 -10.10
C SER A 71 -4.80 5.22 -8.98
N ILE A 72 -4.25 4.93 -7.80
CA ILE A 72 -4.35 5.84 -6.67
C ILE A 72 -2.93 6.12 -6.19
N GLN A 73 -2.75 7.29 -5.60
CA GLN A 73 -1.47 7.68 -5.04
C GLN A 73 -1.64 7.99 -3.56
N ALA A 74 -0.65 7.64 -2.78
CA ALA A 74 -0.70 7.86 -1.35
C ALA A 74 0.72 7.94 -0.82
N VAL A 75 0.85 8.52 0.37
CA VAL A 75 2.08 8.40 1.14
C VAL A 75 1.78 7.44 2.26
N ALA A 76 2.67 6.51 2.49
CA ALA A 76 2.49 5.50 3.52
C ALA A 76 3.72 5.43 4.40
N CYS A 77 3.52 4.86 5.57
CA CYS A 77 4.59 4.64 6.53
C CYS A 77 4.72 3.14 6.75
N VAL A 78 5.95 2.65 6.77
CA VAL A 78 6.22 1.24 7.03
C VAL A 78 5.94 0.99 8.50
N ARG A 79 4.99 0.11 8.79
CA ARG A 79 4.60 -0.19 10.17
C ARG A 79 5.25 -1.44 10.70
N TRP A 80 5.43 -2.44 9.87
CA TRP A 80 6.10 -3.66 10.30
C TRP A 80 6.76 -4.32 9.09
N VAL A 81 7.82 -5.06 9.39
CA VAL A 81 8.59 -5.78 8.40
C VAL A 81 8.84 -7.16 8.96
N LYS A 82 8.56 -8.17 8.19
CA LYS A 82 8.82 -9.55 8.58
C LYS A 82 9.71 -10.20 7.54
N ASP A 83 10.86 -10.68 7.95
CA ASP A 83 11.77 -11.39 7.06
C ASP A 83 11.22 -12.80 6.84
N LEU A 84 10.94 -13.12 5.60
CA LEU A 84 10.45 -14.43 5.25
C LEU A 84 11.64 -15.26 4.78
N PHE A 85 11.76 -16.44 5.31
CA PHE A 85 12.75 -17.42 4.84
C PHE A 85 14.20 -17.02 5.00
N GLY A 86 14.51 -15.85 5.55
CA GLY A 86 15.90 -15.41 5.69
C GLY A 86 16.62 -15.25 4.36
N LYS A 87 15.91 -14.94 3.30
CA LYS A 87 16.48 -14.84 1.97
C LYS A 87 16.12 -13.56 1.27
N ASP A 88 16.11 -12.48 2.01
CA ASP A 88 15.87 -11.16 1.43
C ASP A 88 14.47 -11.04 0.81
N VAL A 89 13.52 -11.76 1.34
CA VAL A 89 12.13 -11.59 0.98
C VAL A 89 11.41 -11.15 2.23
N TYR A 90 10.67 -10.05 2.11
CA TYR A 90 10.05 -9.41 3.27
C TYR A 90 8.55 -9.27 3.07
N ASP A 91 7.82 -9.50 4.14
CA ASP A 91 6.39 -9.21 4.21
C ASP A 91 6.29 -7.88 4.95
N ILE A 92 5.69 -6.89 4.34
CA ILE A 92 5.72 -5.53 4.85
C ILE A 92 4.32 -4.96 4.92
N GLY A 93 3.98 -4.40 6.07
CA GLY A 93 2.74 -3.67 6.25
C GLY A 93 2.98 -2.18 6.17
N LEU A 94 2.19 -1.53 5.32
CA LEU A 94 2.29 -0.10 5.09
C LEU A 94 0.96 0.54 5.42
N GLU A 95 1.01 1.60 6.21
CA GLU A 95 -0.18 2.34 6.58
C GLU A 95 -0.22 3.64 5.80
N PHE A 96 -1.36 3.93 5.18
CA PHE A 96 -1.52 5.21 4.48
C PHE A 96 -1.52 6.33 5.52
N VAL A 97 -0.67 7.32 5.32
CA VAL A 97 -0.63 8.49 6.18
C VAL A 97 -1.09 9.74 5.44
N GLU A 98 -1.18 9.67 4.12
CA GLU A 98 -1.62 10.80 3.35
C GLU A 98 -2.20 10.29 2.04
N ILE A 99 -3.45 10.63 1.75
CA ILE A 99 -4.09 10.22 0.51
C ILE A 99 -5.07 11.33 0.14
N GLY A 100 -5.05 11.74 -1.12
CA GLY A 100 -5.94 12.80 -1.57
C GLY A 100 -7.38 12.32 -1.62
N SER A 101 -8.31 13.26 -1.51
CA SER A 101 -9.73 12.89 -1.44
C SER A 101 -10.23 12.20 -2.71
N ALA A 102 -9.72 12.58 -3.87
CA ALA A 102 -10.14 11.91 -5.10
C ALA A 102 -9.67 10.46 -5.12
N ASP A 103 -8.43 10.23 -4.69
CA ASP A 103 -7.89 8.88 -4.64
C ASP A 103 -8.59 8.05 -3.56
N GLU A 104 -8.94 8.70 -2.46
CA GLU A 104 -9.65 8.02 -1.40
C GLU A 104 -11.00 7.53 -1.88
N LEU A 105 -11.69 8.33 -2.69
CA LEU A 105 -12.97 7.90 -3.24
C LEU A 105 -12.82 6.71 -4.18
N VAL A 106 -11.75 6.69 -4.97
CA VAL A 106 -11.48 5.55 -5.83
C VAL A 106 -11.27 4.30 -4.97
N LEU A 107 -10.55 4.44 -3.88
CA LEU A 107 -10.28 3.32 -2.99
C LEU A 107 -11.56 2.83 -2.30
N ILE A 108 -12.39 3.76 -1.84
CA ILE A 108 -13.67 3.42 -1.23
C ILE A 108 -14.52 2.61 -2.22
N ASP A 109 -14.61 3.10 -3.43
CA ASP A 109 -15.41 2.43 -4.45
C ASP A 109 -14.88 1.03 -4.71
N HIS A 110 -13.57 0.89 -4.75
CA HIS A 110 -12.94 -0.41 -4.98
C HIS A 110 -13.22 -1.40 -3.86
N LEU A 111 -13.18 -0.94 -2.63
CA LEU A 111 -13.31 -1.84 -1.48
C LEU A 111 -14.76 -2.14 -1.12
N TYR A 112 -15.64 -1.16 -1.29
CA TYR A 112 -17.04 -1.34 -0.90
C TYR A 112 -17.94 -1.52 -2.10
N GLY A 113 -17.31 -1.33 -3.25
CA GLY A 113 -17.89 -1.66 -4.44
C GLY A 113 -19.24 -1.32 -4.72
N LYS A 114 -19.14 -1.11 -5.00
CA LYS A 114 -19.83 -1.14 -5.55
C LYS A 114 -20.54 -1.80 -6.27
N GLY A 115 -20.63 -1.72 -6.40
CA GLY A 115 -21.13 -2.15 -6.79
C GLY A 115 -21.78 -2.91 -7.16
N GLU A 116 -22.41 -2.89 -7.11
CA GLU A 116 -23.08 -3.48 -7.11
C GLU A 116 -23.72 -3.58 -7.74
N PRO A 117 -24.33 -3.72 -8.28
CA PRO A 117 -25.03 -3.78 -8.87
C PRO A 117 -25.95 -3.74 -8.83
N LYS A 118 -26.27 -3.48 -8.87
CA LYS A 118 -26.97 -3.45 -8.84
C LYS A 118 -27.49 -3.50 -9.13
N THR A 119 -27.70 -3.51 -9.24
CA THR A 119 -28.38 -3.51 -9.40
C THR A 119 -28.79 -3.45 -9.57
#